data_7dc48ab52c9bb680694de1f4fe65825c
#
_entry.id   7dc48ab52c9bb680694de1f4fe65825c
#
_cell.length_a   1.000
_cell.length_b   1.000
_cell.length_c   1.000
_cell.angle_alpha   90.00
_cell.angle_beta   90.00
_cell.angle_gamma   90.00
#
_symmetry.space_group_name_H-M   'P 1'
#
loop_
_entity.id
_entity.type
_entity.pdbx_description
1 polymer ?
#
loop_
_entity_poly.entity_id
_entity_poly.type
_entity_poly.pdbx_seq_one_letter_code
_entity_poly.pdbx_strand_id
1 'polypeptide(L)'
;MSEPFFRLPPGSIPRRRLCLAADMEQYSLLDTRTQSAVQSDLVRALDEAATLTGLDRGAWARQPQGDMEFAVLPEATPEAAVLGPFVHHLAIRLGALNARSSAPRVRLRLAVDTGVAPDAALGHAGPAPVAVARYVNAPQVKAVLAVLTSADLAVIVSDRLYQDVVRFGEPGLDPEQYVRAHVQVKEFGGYGWIRVPGHEPDDVRAAADGGREPLPSPNVPLVDRANFSQHVHHGVAVGRDVRGGLTLGLPAMPTADGPGRAR
;
A
#
# COMPACT_ATOMS: atom_id res chain seq x y z
N MET A 1 1.75 -22.55 -42.20
CA MET A 1 0.76 -22.71 -41.10
C MET A 1 1.20 -21.78 -39.99
N SER A 2 0.52 -20.63 -39.89
CA SER A 2 0.83 -19.62 -38.85
C SER A 2 0.17 -20.08 -37.55
N GLU A 3 0.95 -20.23 -36.50
CA GLU A 3 0.42 -20.51 -35.15
C GLU A 3 -0.58 -19.45 -34.73
N PRO A 4 -1.69 -19.83 -34.06
CA PRO A 4 -2.63 -18.86 -33.55
C PRO A 4 -1.95 -18.06 -32.42
N PHE A 5 -1.72 -16.78 -32.64
CA PHE A 5 -1.37 -15.84 -31.57
C PHE A 5 -2.41 -15.98 -30.45
N PHE A 6 -1.94 -16.39 -29.28
CA PHE A 6 -2.75 -16.48 -28.08
C PHE A 6 -3.25 -15.07 -27.72
N ARG A 7 -4.46 -14.72 -28.17
CA ARG A 7 -5.12 -13.48 -27.78
C ARG A 7 -5.67 -13.64 -26.37
N LEU A 8 -5.01 -13.04 -25.41
CA LEU A 8 -5.59 -12.88 -24.08
C LEU A 8 -6.89 -12.06 -24.20
N PRO A 9 -7.97 -12.41 -23.47
CA PRO A 9 -9.19 -11.62 -23.45
C PRO A 9 -8.89 -10.15 -23.05
N PRO A 10 -9.65 -9.18 -23.59
CA PRO A 10 -9.54 -7.79 -23.13
C PRO A 10 -9.73 -7.73 -21.62
N GLY A 11 -8.82 -7.10 -20.88
CA GLY A 11 -8.83 -7.04 -19.42
C GLY A 11 -7.95 -8.07 -18.70
N SER A 12 -7.42 -9.10 -19.41
CA SER A 12 -6.54 -10.11 -18.82
C SER A 12 -5.06 -9.71 -18.71
N ILE A 13 -4.64 -8.58 -19.33
CA ILE A 13 -3.27 -8.09 -19.23
C ILE A 13 -3.12 -7.39 -17.88
N PRO A 14 -2.24 -7.87 -16.99
CA PRO A 14 -1.97 -7.21 -15.72
C PRO A 14 -1.45 -5.80 -15.96
N ARG A 15 -2.21 -4.78 -15.54
CA ARG A 15 -1.82 -3.37 -15.66
C ARG A 15 -1.46 -2.81 -14.30
N ARG A 16 -0.38 -2.06 -14.27
CA ARG A 16 -0.02 -1.31 -13.05
C ARG A 16 -0.96 -0.11 -12.92
N ARG A 17 -1.52 0.06 -11.74
CA ARG A 17 -2.44 1.13 -11.38
C ARG A 17 -2.02 1.71 -10.03
N LEU A 18 -2.23 2.98 -9.87
CA LEU A 18 -2.11 3.62 -8.57
C LEU A 18 -3.37 3.31 -7.76
N CYS A 19 -3.18 2.78 -6.56
CA CYS A 19 -4.22 2.48 -5.59
C CYS A 19 -4.09 3.40 -4.38
N LEU A 20 -5.21 3.85 -3.86
CA LEU A 20 -5.30 4.74 -2.72
C LEU A 20 -6.36 4.24 -1.74
N ALA A 21 -6.11 4.36 -0.44
CA ALA A 21 -7.11 4.20 0.61
C ALA A 21 -7.04 5.38 1.56
N ALA A 22 -8.18 6.05 1.75
CA ALA A 22 -8.35 7.13 2.72
C ALA A 22 -9.32 6.68 3.81
N ASP A 23 -8.89 6.68 5.07
CA ASP A 23 -9.62 6.08 6.18
C ASP A 23 -9.66 7.05 7.37
N MET A 24 -10.85 7.28 7.93
CA MET A 24 -11.05 8.22 9.04
C MET A 24 -10.68 7.60 10.38
N GLU A 25 -9.96 8.36 11.19
CA GLU A 25 -9.66 7.97 12.56
C GLU A 25 -10.90 8.13 13.46
N GLN A 26 -11.12 7.13 14.34
CA GLN A 26 -12.17 7.17 15.40
C GLN A 26 -13.60 7.36 14.91
N TYR A 27 -13.90 7.12 13.65
CA TYR A 27 -15.24 7.28 13.07
C TYR A 27 -16.32 6.48 13.84
N SER A 28 -16.02 5.29 14.28
CA SER A 28 -16.96 4.42 15.01
C SER A 28 -17.40 4.95 16.38
N LEU A 29 -16.71 5.96 16.92
CA LEU A 29 -17.05 6.61 18.18
C LEU A 29 -18.09 7.74 18.01
N LEU A 30 -18.39 8.12 16.77
CA LEU A 30 -19.32 9.18 16.44
C LEU A 30 -20.77 8.67 16.41
N ASP A 31 -21.75 9.53 16.75
CA ASP A 31 -23.17 9.25 16.52
C ASP A 31 -23.51 9.24 15.02
N THR A 32 -24.62 8.61 14.65
CA THR A 32 -25.03 8.41 13.24
C THR A 32 -25.13 9.70 12.44
N ARG A 33 -25.62 10.79 13.05
CA ARG A 33 -25.76 12.09 12.37
C ARG A 33 -24.39 12.68 12.07
N THR A 34 -23.49 12.64 13.02
CA THR A 34 -22.12 13.10 12.89
C THR A 34 -21.34 12.23 11.88
N GLN A 35 -21.52 10.90 11.91
CA GLN A 35 -20.96 10.00 10.91
C GLN A 35 -21.33 10.40 9.48
N SER A 36 -22.59 10.68 9.22
CA SER A 36 -23.07 11.13 7.89
C SER A 36 -22.45 12.47 7.48
N ALA A 37 -22.29 13.40 8.41
CA ALA A 37 -21.69 14.70 8.14
C ALA A 37 -20.19 14.57 7.80
N VAL A 38 -19.41 13.83 8.60
CA VAL A 38 -17.97 13.66 8.35
C VAL A 38 -17.66 12.85 7.09
N GLN A 39 -18.53 11.91 6.69
CA GLN A 39 -18.42 11.25 5.38
C GLN A 39 -18.55 12.25 4.23
N SER A 40 -19.55 13.14 4.30
CA SER A 40 -19.74 14.18 3.29
C SER A 40 -18.56 15.14 3.25
N ASP A 41 -18.00 15.48 4.39
CA ASP A 41 -16.82 16.33 4.52
C ASP A 41 -15.57 15.64 3.93
N LEU A 42 -15.37 14.34 4.18
CA LEU A 42 -14.28 13.56 3.57
C LEU A 42 -14.38 13.56 2.04
N VAL A 43 -15.55 13.22 1.50
CA VAL A 43 -15.77 13.19 0.04
C VAL A 43 -15.45 14.56 -0.56
N ARG A 44 -15.96 15.64 0.05
CA ARG A 44 -15.71 17.01 -0.40
C ARG A 44 -14.21 17.37 -0.34
N ALA A 45 -13.51 17.04 0.74
CA ALA A 45 -12.07 17.31 0.87
C ALA A 45 -11.25 16.59 -0.21
N LEU A 46 -11.58 15.33 -0.50
CA LEU A 46 -10.93 14.54 -1.56
C LEU A 46 -11.24 15.12 -2.96
N ASP A 47 -12.50 15.50 -3.24
CA ASP A 47 -12.92 16.10 -4.51
C ASP A 47 -12.22 17.44 -4.76
N GLU A 48 -12.18 18.31 -3.76
CA GLU A 48 -11.52 19.61 -3.84
C GLU A 48 -10.02 19.48 -4.01
N ALA A 49 -9.36 18.55 -3.27
CA ALA A 49 -7.94 18.30 -3.42
C ALA A 49 -7.59 17.77 -4.81
N ALA A 50 -8.38 16.86 -5.37
CA ALA A 50 -8.20 16.34 -6.72
C ALA A 50 -8.38 17.46 -7.77
N THR A 51 -9.42 18.26 -7.65
CA THR A 51 -9.69 19.39 -8.55
C THR A 51 -8.54 20.40 -8.57
N LEU A 52 -8.03 20.77 -7.39
CA LEU A 52 -6.89 21.69 -7.26
C LEU A 52 -5.59 21.15 -7.83
N THR A 53 -5.49 19.83 -7.90
CA THR A 53 -4.33 19.14 -8.51
C THR A 53 -4.50 18.91 -10.00
N GLY A 54 -5.68 19.17 -10.57
CA GLY A 54 -6.01 18.87 -11.96
C GLY A 54 -6.28 17.38 -12.20
N LEU A 55 -6.61 16.63 -11.16
CA LEU A 55 -6.98 15.22 -11.24
C LEU A 55 -8.49 15.06 -11.40
N ASP A 56 -8.93 14.30 -12.39
CA ASP A 56 -10.35 13.96 -12.58
C ASP A 56 -10.73 12.79 -11.67
N ARG A 57 -11.23 13.11 -10.46
CA ARG A 57 -11.68 12.10 -9.51
C ARG A 57 -12.93 11.34 -9.98
N GLY A 58 -13.69 11.89 -10.95
CA GLY A 58 -14.80 11.20 -11.59
C GLY A 58 -14.35 9.94 -12.37
N ALA A 59 -13.11 9.95 -12.87
CA ALA A 59 -12.51 8.82 -13.57
C ALA A 59 -11.92 7.73 -12.64
N TRP A 60 -11.90 7.96 -11.31
CA TRP A 60 -11.38 6.97 -10.35
C TRP A 60 -12.40 5.85 -10.14
N ALA A 61 -11.94 4.61 -10.13
CA ALA A 61 -12.76 3.48 -9.69
C ALA A 61 -12.79 3.44 -8.15
N ARG A 62 -13.87 3.99 -7.57
CA ARG A 62 -14.01 4.21 -6.13
C ARG A 62 -14.89 3.16 -5.47
N GLN A 63 -14.50 2.74 -4.28
CA GLN A 63 -15.22 1.79 -3.43
C GLN A 63 -15.34 2.38 -2.01
N PRO A 64 -16.44 3.08 -1.70
CA PRO A 64 -16.70 3.56 -0.35
C PRO A 64 -17.03 2.39 0.59
N GLN A 65 -16.45 2.40 1.81
CA GLN A 65 -16.63 1.37 2.83
C GLN A 65 -16.80 2.02 4.21
N GLY A 66 -17.94 2.64 4.45
CA GLY A 66 -18.21 3.31 5.73
C GLY A 66 -17.35 4.55 5.94
N ASP A 67 -16.30 4.43 6.74
CA ASP A 67 -15.34 5.49 7.08
C ASP A 67 -14.12 5.52 6.16
N MET A 68 -14.06 4.61 5.20
CA MET A 68 -12.95 4.48 4.27
C MET A 68 -13.43 4.62 2.82
N GLU A 69 -12.61 5.24 1.99
CA GLU A 69 -12.71 5.15 0.54
C GLU A 69 -11.47 4.47 0.00
N PHE A 70 -11.65 3.38 -0.72
CA PHE A 70 -10.63 2.80 -1.58
C PHE A 70 -10.83 3.29 -3.01
N ALA A 71 -9.75 3.59 -3.73
CA ALA A 71 -9.79 4.00 -5.13
C ALA A 71 -8.63 3.41 -5.95
N VAL A 72 -8.95 3.06 -7.19
CA VAL A 72 -7.95 2.74 -8.23
C VAL A 72 -8.00 3.86 -9.27
N LEU A 73 -6.87 4.49 -9.52
CA LEU A 73 -6.74 5.64 -10.39
C LEU A 73 -6.53 5.21 -11.85
N PRO A 74 -6.86 6.09 -12.83
CA PRO A 74 -6.53 5.85 -14.23
C PRO A 74 -5.04 5.59 -14.45
N GLU A 75 -4.69 4.77 -15.45
CA GLU A 75 -3.31 4.39 -15.76
C GLU A 75 -2.38 5.58 -16.04
N ALA A 76 -2.92 6.64 -16.64
CA ALA A 76 -2.16 7.83 -16.98
C ALA A 76 -2.01 8.83 -15.82
N THR A 77 -2.48 8.49 -14.60
CA THR A 77 -2.37 9.40 -13.46
C THR A 77 -0.90 9.55 -13.04
N PRO A 78 -0.33 10.77 -13.05
CA PRO A 78 1.04 10.98 -12.61
C PRO A 78 1.17 10.69 -11.10
N GLU A 79 2.01 9.75 -10.74
CA GLU A 79 2.20 9.33 -9.34
C GLU A 79 2.69 10.50 -8.47
N ALA A 80 3.63 11.32 -8.99
CA ALA A 80 4.13 12.51 -8.29
C ALA A 80 3.02 13.54 -8.00
N ALA A 81 2.04 13.70 -8.90
CA ALA A 81 0.91 14.62 -8.68
C ALA A 81 0.04 14.18 -7.48
N VAL A 82 -0.11 12.86 -7.30
CA VAL A 82 -0.86 12.32 -6.16
C VAL A 82 -0.06 12.44 -4.86
N LEU A 83 1.22 12.09 -4.87
CA LEU A 83 2.06 12.08 -3.66
C LEU A 83 2.46 13.49 -3.19
N GLY A 84 2.58 14.46 -4.10
CA GLY A 84 2.94 15.84 -3.80
C GLY A 84 1.71 16.77 -3.72
N PRO A 85 1.27 17.36 -4.85
CA PRO A 85 0.20 18.37 -4.86
C PRO A 85 -1.13 17.90 -4.26
N PHE A 86 -1.61 16.70 -4.59
CA PHE A 86 -2.87 16.18 -4.04
C PHE A 86 -2.81 16.03 -2.53
N VAL A 87 -1.76 15.42 -1.99
CA VAL A 87 -1.55 15.28 -0.53
C VAL A 87 -1.48 16.66 0.12
N HIS A 88 -0.77 17.63 -0.48
CA HIS A 88 -0.66 18.98 0.02
C HIS A 88 -2.04 19.67 0.09
N HIS A 89 -2.80 19.65 -1.00
CA HIS A 89 -4.14 20.24 -1.03
C HIS A 89 -5.09 19.54 -0.06
N LEU A 90 -5.03 18.21 0.06
CA LEU A 90 -5.85 17.47 1.01
C LEU A 90 -5.55 17.90 2.45
N ALA A 91 -4.28 18.04 2.83
CA ALA A 91 -3.90 18.52 4.16
C ALA A 91 -4.46 19.92 4.45
N ILE A 92 -4.37 20.86 3.49
CA ILE A 92 -4.93 22.19 3.62
C ILE A 92 -6.46 22.15 3.78
N ARG A 93 -7.15 21.30 3.00
CA ARG A 93 -8.61 21.18 3.07
C ARG A 93 -9.09 20.61 4.39
N LEU A 94 -8.40 19.60 4.92
CA LEU A 94 -8.67 19.03 6.24
C LEU A 94 -8.43 20.06 7.35
N GLY A 95 -7.33 20.77 7.31
CA GLY A 95 -7.04 21.86 8.27
C GLY A 95 -8.09 22.95 8.25
N ALA A 96 -8.51 23.40 7.05
CA ALA A 96 -9.56 24.40 6.90
C ALA A 96 -10.94 23.91 7.37
N LEU A 97 -11.25 22.61 7.14
CA LEU A 97 -12.46 21.98 7.66
C LEU A 97 -12.46 21.96 9.18
N ASN A 98 -11.39 21.47 9.77
CA ASN A 98 -11.25 21.33 11.22
C ASN A 98 -11.20 22.67 11.96
N ALA A 99 -10.70 23.73 11.32
CA ALA A 99 -10.70 25.08 11.88
C ALA A 99 -12.08 25.75 11.93
N ARG A 100 -13.04 25.34 11.08
CA ARG A 100 -14.37 25.97 10.98
C ARG A 100 -15.44 25.25 11.78
N SER A 101 -15.22 23.99 12.10
CA SER A 101 -16.28 23.14 12.62
C SER A 101 -16.25 23.09 14.15
N SER A 102 -17.44 23.18 14.76
CA SER A 102 -17.69 22.74 16.14
C SER A 102 -17.91 21.21 16.22
N ALA A 103 -17.92 20.53 15.06
CA ALA A 103 -18.04 19.09 14.95
C ALA A 103 -16.71 18.40 15.32
N PRO A 104 -16.73 17.10 15.60
CA PRO A 104 -15.49 16.33 15.80
C PRO A 104 -14.51 16.52 14.65
N ARG A 105 -13.23 16.64 14.99
CA ARG A 105 -12.15 16.82 14.04
C ARG A 105 -12.04 15.63 13.10
N VAL A 106 -11.99 15.87 11.80
CA VAL A 106 -11.77 14.83 10.78
C VAL A 106 -10.28 14.62 10.60
N ARG A 107 -9.81 13.44 10.92
CA ARG A 107 -8.41 13.05 10.79
C ARG A 107 -8.29 11.82 9.92
N LEU A 108 -7.36 11.80 8.97
CA LEU A 108 -7.24 10.77 7.95
C LEU A 108 -5.91 10.04 7.99
N ARG A 109 -5.99 8.73 7.74
CA ARG A 109 -4.89 7.91 7.25
C ARG A 109 -5.03 7.77 5.75
N LEU A 110 -4.01 8.09 5.00
CA LEU A 110 -3.97 7.94 3.55
C LEU A 110 -2.86 6.97 3.18
N ALA A 111 -3.21 5.86 2.55
CA ALA A 111 -2.23 4.92 2.00
C ALA A 111 -2.22 4.99 0.48
N VAL A 112 -1.02 4.94 -0.12
CA VAL A 112 -0.85 4.91 -1.58
C VAL A 112 0.15 3.83 -1.96
N ASP A 113 -0.22 3.01 -2.94
CA ASP A 113 0.65 2.00 -3.55
C ASP A 113 0.43 1.93 -5.06
N THR A 114 1.41 1.43 -5.79
CA THR A 114 1.33 1.17 -7.23
C THR A 114 1.60 -0.30 -7.52
N GLY A 115 0.83 -0.89 -8.41
CA GLY A 115 1.03 -2.27 -8.81
C GLY A 115 -0.14 -2.84 -9.59
N VAL A 116 -0.12 -4.15 -9.79
CA VAL A 116 -1.15 -4.84 -10.55
C VAL A 116 -2.49 -4.77 -9.81
N ALA A 117 -3.50 -4.23 -10.48
CA ALA A 117 -4.85 -4.08 -9.97
C ALA A 117 -5.88 -4.31 -11.09
N PRO A 118 -6.08 -5.55 -11.57
CA PRO A 118 -7.09 -5.86 -12.58
C PRO A 118 -8.50 -5.70 -12.01
N ASP A 119 -9.43 -5.40 -12.90
CA ASP A 119 -10.85 -5.43 -12.58
C ASP A 119 -11.28 -6.83 -12.16
N ALA A 120 -12.18 -6.91 -11.19
CA ALA A 120 -12.72 -8.15 -10.64
C ALA A 120 -14.21 -7.98 -10.28
N ALA A 121 -14.91 -9.08 -10.03
CA ALA A 121 -16.35 -9.08 -9.79
C ALA A 121 -16.78 -8.20 -8.58
N LEU A 122 -15.91 -8.04 -7.58
CA LEU A 122 -16.14 -7.19 -6.41
C LEU A 122 -15.25 -5.94 -6.39
N GLY A 123 -14.90 -5.42 -7.58
CA GLY A 123 -14.05 -4.24 -7.74
C GLY A 123 -12.69 -4.59 -8.34
N HIS A 124 -11.62 -4.57 -7.56
CA HIS A 124 -10.26 -4.82 -8.03
C HIS A 124 -9.58 -5.92 -7.22
N ALA A 125 -8.84 -6.79 -7.92
CA ALA A 125 -8.01 -7.82 -7.33
C ALA A 125 -6.52 -7.47 -7.45
N GLY A 126 -5.65 -8.29 -6.88
CA GLY A 126 -4.20 -8.19 -7.07
C GLY A 126 -3.45 -7.60 -5.88
N PRO A 127 -2.10 -7.51 -6.01
CA PRO A 127 -1.24 -7.14 -4.89
C PRO A 127 -1.39 -5.68 -4.43
N ALA A 128 -1.62 -4.72 -5.34
CA ALA A 128 -1.70 -3.31 -4.95
C ALA A 128 -2.95 -2.97 -4.13
N PRO A 129 -4.18 -3.41 -4.48
CA PRO A 129 -5.35 -3.27 -3.62
C PRO A 129 -5.17 -3.88 -2.23
N VAL A 130 -4.56 -5.07 -2.15
CA VAL A 130 -4.29 -5.72 -0.87
C VAL A 130 -3.26 -4.93 -0.06
N ALA A 131 -2.17 -4.52 -0.67
CA ALA A 131 -1.11 -3.77 0.01
C ALA A 131 -1.61 -2.43 0.57
N VAL A 132 -2.35 -1.64 -0.22
CA VAL A 132 -2.86 -0.35 0.24
C VAL A 132 -3.83 -0.50 1.42
N ALA A 133 -4.67 -1.54 1.42
CA ALA A 133 -5.54 -1.86 2.55
C ALA A 133 -4.76 -2.30 3.81
N ARG A 134 -3.57 -2.89 3.66
CA ARG A 134 -2.69 -3.21 4.78
C ARG A 134 -1.96 -1.97 5.29
N TYR A 135 -1.45 -1.14 4.37
CA TYR A 135 -0.75 0.10 4.73
C TYR A 135 -1.64 1.07 5.50
N VAL A 136 -2.87 1.32 5.06
CA VAL A 136 -3.79 2.25 5.76
C VAL A 136 -4.14 1.77 7.17
N ASN A 137 -4.09 0.45 7.39
CA ASN A 137 -4.32 -0.19 8.68
C ASN A 137 -3.04 -0.49 9.49
N ALA A 138 -1.88 -0.03 9.03
CA ALA A 138 -0.62 -0.27 9.71
C ALA A 138 -0.61 0.31 11.13
N PRO A 139 -0.16 -0.45 12.14
CA PRO A 139 -0.05 0.03 13.52
C PRO A 139 0.75 1.32 13.63
N GLN A 140 1.80 1.48 12.84
CA GLN A 140 2.67 2.65 12.82
C GLN A 140 1.91 3.92 12.41
N VAL A 141 1.07 3.86 11.36
CA VAL A 141 0.27 5.02 10.92
C VAL A 141 -0.79 5.38 11.97
N LYS A 142 -1.39 4.37 12.59
CA LYS A 142 -2.35 4.56 13.68
C LYS A 142 -1.67 5.21 14.90
N ALA A 143 -0.48 4.75 15.28
CA ALA A 143 0.30 5.31 16.37
C ALA A 143 0.70 6.76 16.10
N VAL A 144 1.10 7.07 14.87
CA VAL A 144 1.45 8.44 14.45
C VAL A 144 0.29 9.40 14.68
N LEU A 145 -0.92 9.09 14.21
CA LEU A 145 -2.08 9.94 14.48
C LEU A 145 -2.44 9.98 15.97
N ALA A 146 -2.35 8.87 16.68
CA ALA A 146 -2.66 8.84 18.11
C ALA A 146 -1.73 9.75 18.93
N VAL A 147 -0.44 9.83 18.58
CA VAL A 147 0.56 10.64 19.27
C VAL A 147 0.55 12.10 18.78
N LEU A 148 0.55 12.31 17.47
CA LEU A 148 0.55 13.65 16.88
C LEU A 148 -0.88 14.19 16.79
N THR A 149 -1.42 14.60 17.92
CA THR A 149 -2.83 15.04 18.03
C THR A 149 -3.17 16.29 17.23
N SER A 150 -2.18 17.10 16.85
CA SER A 150 -2.33 18.26 15.95
C SER A 150 -2.42 17.88 14.46
N ALA A 151 -2.02 16.64 14.08
CA ALA A 151 -2.04 16.18 12.70
C ALA A 151 -3.48 15.90 12.21
N ASP A 152 -3.83 16.39 11.03
CA ASP A 152 -5.09 16.06 10.33
C ASP A 152 -4.93 14.93 9.32
N LEU A 153 -3.69 14.69 8.86
CA LEU A 153 -3.40 13.73 7.80
C LEU A 153 -2.09 13.00 8.09
N ALA A 154 -2.12 11.68 8.12
CA ALA A 154 -0.92 10.84 8.04
C ALA A 154 -0.93 10.05 6.73
N VAL A 155 0.13 10.17 5.96
CA VAL A 155 0.29 9.50 4.66
C VAL A 155 1.30 8.38 4.78
N ILE A 156 0.98 7.22 4.23
CA ILE A 156 1.93 6.12 4.06
C ILE A 156 2.00 5.71 2.59
N VAL A 157 3.19 5.67 2.04
CA VAL A 157 3.44 5.18 0.69
C VAL A 157 4.21 3.87 0.74
N SER A 158 4.01 3.00 -0.25
CA SER A 158 4.80 1.77 -0.34
C SER A 158 6.28 2.06 -0.59
N ASP A 159 7.14 1.12 -0.21
CA ASP A 159 8.58 1.24 -0.49
C ASP A 159 8.86 1.39 -1.99
N ARG A 160 8.07 0.72 -2.84
CA ARG A 160 8.15 0.86 -4.29
C ARG A 160 7.90 2.30 -4.76
N LEU A 161 6.79 2.92 -4.34
CA LEU A 161 6.49 4.31 -4.70
C LEU A 161 7.54 5.28 -4.16
N TYR A 162 8.06 5.04 -2.96
CA TYR A 162 9.14 5.86 -2.44
C TYR A 162 10.39 5.76 -3.32
N GLN A 163 10.82 4.54 -3.68
CA GLN A 163 12.01 4.31 -4.50
C GLN A 163 11.85 4.80 -5.94
N ASP A 164 10.66 4.65 -6.52
CA ASP A 164 10.40 4.98 -7.93
C ASP A 164 10.11 6.48 -8.13
N VAL A 165 9.57 7.19 -7.12
CA VAL A 165 9.05 8.56 -7.28
C VAL A 165 9.61 9.51 -6.23
N VAL A 166 9.43 9.22 -4.92
CA VAL A 166 9.69 10.20 -3.85
C VAL A 166 11.18 10.52 -3.72
N ARG A 167 12.04 9.49 -3.73
CA ARG A 167 13.49 9.64 -3.49
C ARG A 167 14.21 10.56 -4.48
N PHE A 168 13.61 10.83 -5.63
CA PHE A 168 14.22 11.70 -6.65
C PHE A 168 13.95 13.19 -6.42
N GLY A 169 13.10 13.54 -5.43
CA GLY A 169 12.86 14.93 -5.06
C GLY A 169 12.12 15.73 -6.11
N GLU A 170 11.10 15.15 -6.73
CA GLU A 170 10.20 15.85 -7.64
C GLU A 170 9.58 17.09 -6.97
N PRO A 171 9.20 18.14 -7.70
CA PRO A 171 8.61 19.35 -7.13
C PRO A 171 7.40 19.03 -6.21
N GLY A 172 7.49 19.44 -4.95
CA GLY A 172 6.49 19.15 -3.91
C GLY A 172 6.68 17.81 -3.19
N LEU A 173 7.71 17.03 -3.55
CA LEU A 173 8.13 15.81 -2.89
C LEU A 173 9.51 15.99 -2.27
N ASP A 174 9.57 16.09 -0.96
CA ASP A 174 10.83 16.12 -0.19
C ASP A 174 11.06 14.74 0.44
N PRO A 175 12.06 13.97 -0.02
CA PRO A 175 12.37 12.65 0.52
C PRO A 175 12.68 12.64 2.02
N GLU A 176 13.25 13.73 2.53
CA GLU A 176 13.65 13.85 3.94
C GLU A 176 12.42 13.93 4.87
N GLN A 177 11.25 14.32 4.35
CA GLN A 177 9.99 14.35 5.09
C GLN A 177 9.37 12.96 5.32
N TYR A 178 9.95 11.90 4.78
CA TYR A 178 9.41 10.55 4.88
C TYR A 178 10.21 9.69 5.84
N VAL A 179 9.52 9.02 6.74
CA VAL A 179 10.09 8.10 7.73
C VAL A 179 9.80 6.66 7.34
N ARG A 180 10.84 5.86 7.19
CA ARG A 180 10.70 4.44 6.87
C ARG A 180 10.15 3.68 8.07
N ALA A 181 9.12 2.86 7.85
CA ALA A 181 8.52 2.01 8.86
C ALA A 181 8.38 0.56 8.36
N HIS A 182 8.65 -0.40 9.22
CA HIS A 182 8.37 -1.81 8.92
C HIS A 182 6.91 -2.10 9.27
N VAL A 183 6.12 -2.48 8.27
CA VAL A 183 4.69 -2.79 8.41
C VAL A 183 4.49 -4.29 8.41
N GLN A 184 3.85 -4.79 9.46
CA GLN A 184 3.42 -6.18 9.58
C GLN A 184 1.94 -6.19 9.92
N VAL A 185 1.09 -6.61 8.98
CA VAL A 185 -0.37 -6.70 9.16
C VAL A 185 -0.87 -8.03 8.60
N LYS A 186 -1.30 -8.92 9.48
CA LYS A 186 -1.63 -10.30 9.14
C LYS A 186 -0.42 -10.97 8.46
N GLU A 187 -0.63 -11.61 7.30
CA GLU A 187 0.39 -12.24 6.46
C GLU A 187 1.21 -11.26 5.60
N PHE A 188 0.80 -9.97 5.57
CA PHE A 188 1.52 -8.93 4.84
C PHE A 188 2.70 -8.43 5.65
N GLY A 189 3.90 -8.47 5.07
CA GLY A 189 5.13 -7.88 5.61
C GLY A 189 5.85 -7.04 4.57
N GLY A 190 6.26 -5.82 4.93
CA GLY A 190 6.94 -4.92 4.00
C GLY A 190 7.35 -3.60 4.65
N TYR A 191 7.99 -2.75 3.86
CA TYR A 191 8.31 -1.39 4.28
C TYR A 191 7.35 -0.40 3.66
N GLY A 192 6.95 0.58 4.46
CA GLY A 192 6.24 1.78 4.03
C GLY A 192 6.98 3.02 4.49
N TRP A 193 6.65 4.17 3.92
CA TRP A 193 7.26 5.46 4.24
C TRP A 193 6.16 6.42 4.68
N ILE A 194 6.27 6.91 5.90
CA ILE A 194 5.24 7.74 6.55
C ILE A 194 5.66 9.20 6.48
N ARG A 195 4.74 10.06 6.07
CA ARG A 195 4.83 11.52 6.11
C ARG A 195 3.59 12.09 6.79
N VAL A 196 3.81 13.09 7.64
CA VAL A 196 2.73 13.89 8.23
C VAL A 196 2.94 15.34 7.83
N PRO A 197 2.10 15.90 6.95
CA PRO A 197 2.24 17.29 6.53
C PRO A 197 2.25 18.25 7.72
N GLY A 198 3.26 19.13 7.77
CA GLY A 198 3.42 20.11 8.84
C GLY A 198 4.05 19.59 10.13
N HIS A 199 4.60 18.38 10.13
CA HIS A 199 5.33 17.82 11.29
C HIS A 199 6.74 17.38 10.87
N GLU A 200 7.67 17.48 11.80
CA GLU A 200 9.05 17.09 11.58
C GLU A 200 9.21 15.57 11.51
N PRO A 201 10.12 15.05 10.66
CA PRO A 201 10.36 13.63 10.51
C PRO A 201 10.74 12.91 11.80
N ASP A 202 11.45 13.59 12.71
CA ASP A 202 11.86 13.00 13.99
C ASP A 202 10.66 12.78 14.92
N ASP A 203 9.68 13.70 14.94
CA ASP A 203 8.41 13.51 15.67
C ASP A 203 7.60 12.36 15.09
N VAL A 204 7.56 12.26 13.75
CA VAL A 204 6.88 11.15 13.05
C VAL A 204 7.56 9.81 13.37
N ARG A 205 8.89 9.77 13.41
CA ARG A 205 9.66 8.56 13.75
C ARG A 205 9.39 8.14 15.18
N ALA A 206 9.49 9.06 16.13
CA ALA A 206 9.22 8.80 17.53
C ALA A 206 7.79 8.28 17.75
N ALA A 207 6.81 8.86 17.04
CA ALA A 207 5.42 8.43 17.10
C ALA A 207 5.19 7.06 16.45
N ALA A 208 5.82 6.77 15.32
CA ALA A 208 5.71 5.49 14.62
C ALA A 208 6.33 4.33 15.41
N ASP A 209 7.43 4.60 16.12
CA ASP A 209 8.12 3.64 16.99
C ASP A 209 7.41 3.50 18.36
N GLY A 210 6.37 4.28 18.61
CA GLY A 210 5.68 4.45 19.88
C GLY A 210 5.37 3.17 20.64
N GLY A 211 6.24 2.84 21.61
CA GLY A 211 6.10 1.74 22.53
C GLY A 211 6.82 0.44 22.16
N ARG A 212 7.53 0.37 21.04
CA ARG A 212 8.51 -0.71 20.81
C ARG A 212 9.86 -0.29 21.42
N GLU A 213 10.40 -1.15 22.30
CA GLU A 213 11.82 -1.07 22.62
C GLU A 213 12.64 -0.94 21.33
N PRO A 214 13.67 -0.08 21.28
CA PRO A 214 14.51 0.05 20.11
C PRO A 214 15.03 -1.34 19.75
N LEU A 215 14.76 -1.78 18.52
CA LEU A 215 15.41 -2.97 17.98
C LEU A 215 16.91 -2.79 18.21
N PRO A 216 17.61 -3.78 18.77
CA PRO A 216 19.04 -3.67 18.99
C PRO A 216 19.71 -3.27 17.68
N SER A 217 20.56 -2.27 17.75
CA SER A 217 21.36 -1.80 16.61
C SER A 217 21.99 -3.00 15.88
N PRO A 218 22.15 -2.95 14.54
CA PRO A 218 22.63 -4.05 13.72
C PRO A 218 24.14 -4.34 13.93
N ASN A 219 24.65 -4.25 15.14
CA ASN A 219 26.00 -4.61 15.54
C ASN A 219 26.04 -5.94 16.31
N VAL A 220 25.08 -6.84 16.06
CA VAL A 220 25.23 -8.24 16.44
C VAL A 220 25.98 -8.93 15.30
N PRO A 221 27.13 -9.60 15.56
CA PRO A 221 27.82 -10.35 14.53
C PRO A 221 26.85 -11.36 13.95
N LEU A 222 26.80 -11.45 12.61
CA LEU A 222 26.04 -12.44 11.87
C LEU A 222 26.35 -13.83 12.40
N VAL A 223 25.60 -14.30 13.38
CA VAL A 223 25.58 -15.73 13.71
C VAL A 223 24.74 -16.39 12.65
N ASP A 224 25.45 -17.01 11.74
CA ASP A 224 24.99 -17.77 10.60
C ASP A 224 24.18 -19.00 11.07
N ARG A 225 22.88 -18.83 11.29
CA ARG A 225 21.90 -19.94 11.39
C ARG A 225 20.48 -19.43 11.26
N ALA A 226 20.11 -18.95 10.04
CA ALA A 226 18.71 -18.95 9.67
C ALA A 226 18.36 -20.38 9.21
N ASN A 227 17.63 -21.13 10.01
CA ASN A 227 16.95 -22.33 9.56
C ASN A 227 15.84 -21.92 8.59
N PHE A 228 16.16 -21.87 7.30
CA PHE A 228 15.15 -21.75 6.26
C PHE A 228 14.52 -23.11 6.04
N SER A 229 13.28 -23.30 6.47
CA SER A 229 12.47 -24.43 6.01
C SER A 229 11.59 -23.95 4.87
N GLN A 230 11.89 -24.37 3.64
CA GLN A 230 11.04 -24.17 2.49
C GLN A 230 10.32 -25.47 2.16
N HIS A 231 8.98 -25.44 2.12
CA HIS A 231 8.18 -26.55 1.61
C HIS A 231 7.95 -26.33 0.12
N VAL A 232 8.60 -27.16 -0.71
CA VAL A 232 8.44 -27.14 -2.16
C VAL A 232 7.73 -28.41 -2.59
N HIS A 233 6.51 -28.29 -3.10
CA HIS A 233 5.74 -29.45 -3.60
C HIS A 233 6.27 -29.95 -4.94
N HIS A 234 6.76 -29.05 -5.81
CA HIS A 234 7.40 -29.37 -7.07
C HIS A 234 8.41 -28.26 -7.40
N GLY A 235 9.68 -28.61 -7.67
CA GLY A 235 10.72 -27.67 -8.04
C GLY A 235 11.93 -27.71 -7.11
N VAL A 236 12.77 -26.67 -7.18
CA VAL A 236 13.99 -26.55 -6.37
C VAL A 236 13.91 -25.32 -5.49
N ALA A 237 14.14 -25.49 -4.18
CA ALA A 237 14.31 -24.40 -3.26
C ALA A 237 15.79 -23.99 -3.19
N VAL A 238 16.08 -22.71 -3.42
CA VAL A 238 17.45 -22.16 -3.32
C VAL A 238 17.47 -21.16 -2.16
N GLY A 239 18.20 -21.50 -1.10
CA GLY A 239 18.32 -20.66 0.10
C GLY A 239 19.41 -19.58 0.03
N ARG A 240 20.29 -19.63 -1.00
CA ARG A 240 21.37 -18.66 -1.27
C ARG A 240 21.63 -18.59 -2.78
N ASP A 241 22.42 -17.60 -3.20
CA ASP A 241 22.80 -17.42 -4.60
C ASP A 241 23.48 -18.66 -5.18
N VAL A 242 23.01 -19.08 -6.36
CA VAL A 242 23.65 -20.16 -7.11
C VAL A 242 24.73 -19.57 -8.01
N ARG A 243 26.00 -19.93 -7.74
CA ARG A 243 27.14 -19.62 -8.62
C ARG A 243 27.41 -20.84 -9.48
N GLY A 244 27.00 -20.77 -10.75
CA GLY A 244 27.15 -21.87 -11.72
C GLY A 244 25.80 -22.29 -12.30
N GLY A 245 25.83 -23.23 -13.25
CA GLY A 245 24.60 -23.75 -13.86
C GLY A 245 23.86 -24.71 -12.92
N LEU A 246 22.51 -24.63 -12.93
CA LEU A 246 21.64 -25.57 -12.24
C LEU A 246 21.12 -26.60 -13.24
N THR A 247 21.43 -27.88 -13.05
CA THR A 247 20.86 -28.96 -13.85
C THR A 247 19.75 -29.65 -13.08
N LEU A 248 18.50 -29.53 -13.61
CA LEU A 248 17.34 -30.21 -13.03
C LEU A 248 17.18 -31.58 -13.69
N GLY A 249 17.37 -32.65 -12.93
CA GLY A 249 17.04 -34.01 -13.36
C GLY A 249 15.50 -34.21 -13.31
N LEU A 250 14.92 -34.65 -14.41
CA LEU A 250 13.53 -35.13 -14.41
C LEU A 250 13.46 -36.48 -13.69
N PRO A 251 12.48 -36.75 -12.82
CA PRO A 251 12.28 -38.07 -12.27
C PRO A 251 11.92 -39.02 -13.39
N ALA A 252 12.59 -40.19 -13.42
CA ALA A 252 12.29 -41.25 -14.37
C ALA A 252 10.84 -41.72 -14.18
N MET A 253 10.07 -41.71 -15.25
CA MET A 253 8.70 -42.28 -15.25
C MET A 253 8.85 -43.80 -14.98
N PRO A 254 8.01 -44.38 -14.09
CA PRO A 254 7.98 -45.81 -13.92
C PRO A 254 7.52 -46.46 -15.24
N THR A 255 8.33 -47.38 -15.78
CA THR A 255 7.95 -48.21 -16.90
C THR A 255 6.80 -49.12 -16.48
N ALA A 256 5.67 -49.01 -17.15
CA ALA A 256 4.58 -49.94 -16.97
C ALA A 256 5.02 -51.37 -17.40
N ASP A 257 5.12 -52.28 -16.44
CA ASP A 257 5.27 -53.69 -16.71
C ASP A 257 4.05 -54.23 -17.45
N GLY A 258 4.30 -54.76 -18.62
CA GLY A 258 3.25 -55.38 -19.43
C GLY A 258 2.77 -56.71 -18.80
N PRO A 259 1.50 -57.12 -19.11
CA PRO A 259 0.91 -58.31 -18.49
C PRO A 259 1.59 -59.59 -18.96
N GLY A 260 2.17 -60.34 -18.00
CA GLY A 260 2.68 -61.68 -18.22
C GLY A 260 1.56 -62.61 -18.67
N ARG A 261 1.81 -63.29 -19.79
CA ARG A 261 0.94 -64.41 -20.27
C ARG A 261 1.13 -65.59 -19.30
N ALA A 262 -0.02 -66.01 -18.73
CA ALA A 262 -0.15 -67.28 -18.06
C ALA A 262 -0.15 -68.43 -19.10
N ARG A 263 0.53 -69.51 -18.76
CA ARG A 263 0.22 -70.87 -19.16
C ARG A 263 -0.21 -71.63 -17.92
#